data_bd91ca057cd38f17869e2d30300a1dde
#
_entry.id   bd91ca057cd38f17869e2d30300a1dde
#
_cell.length_a   1.000
_cell.length_b   1.000
_cell.length_c   1.000
_cell.angle_alpha   90.00
_cell.angle_beta   90.00
_cell.angle_gamma   90.00
#
_symmetry.space_group_name_H-M   'P 1'
#
loop_
_entity.id
_entity.type
_entity.pdbx_description
1 polymer ?
#
loop_
_entity_poly.entity_id
_entity_poly.type
_entity_poly.pdbx_seq_one_letter_code
_entity_poly.pdbx_strand_id
1 'polypeptide(L)'
;LNLLKQEIAQRGFGGDVKTHYNVVNSTISFWTGVNPESQFLEQDKIKYDGTLERIIDQKYFALFFTDYQQWYEYRRTGFLKLPKTSSMLNDGKLPRRLLYPAAVGNYNPKGYQQAIQQMGADDINTRVW
;
A
#
# COMPACT_ATOMS: atom_id res chain seq x y z
N LEU A 1 5.20 6.96 -11.92
CA LEU A 1 4.86 7.41 -10.57
C LEU A 1 4.00 8.67 -10.57
N ASN A 2 4.37 9.68 -11.38
CA ASN A 2 3.61 10.92 -11.47
C ASN A 2 2.21 10.71 -12.06
N LEU A 3 2.07 9.84 -13.05
CA LEU A 3 0.78 9.52 -13.66
C LEU A 3 -0.19 8.92 -12.63
N LEU A 4 0.27 7.96 -11.84
CA LEU A 4 -0.56 7.33 -10.80
C LEU A 4 -0.98 8.33 -9.72
N LYS A 5 -0.06 9.21 -9.31
CA LYS A 5 -0.37 10.30 -8.37
C LYS A 5 -1.40 11.26 -8.93
N GLN A 6 -1.28 11.63 -10.21
CA GLN A 6 -2.26 12.48 -10.90
C GLN A 6 -3.63 11.83 -10.97
N GLU A 7 -3.69 10.54 -11.30
CA GLU A 7 -4.93 9.78 -11.35
C GLU A 7 -5.65 9.78 -10.00
N ILE A 8 -4.93 9.45 -8.93
CA ILE A 8 -5.49 9.42 -7.57
C ILE A 8 -5.93 10.83 -7.12
N ALA A 9 -5.16 11.87 -7.45
CA ALA A 9 -5.44 13.22 -7.01
C ALA A 9 -6.59 13.90 -7.77
N GLN A 10 -6.70 13.64 -9.08
CA GLN A 10 -7.67 14.34 -9.93
C GLN A 10 -9.06 13.73 -9.93
N ARG A 11 -9.18 12.43 -9.74
CA ARG A 11 -10.43 11.69 -9.95
C ARG A 11 -10.85 10.84 -8.77
N GLY A 12 -10.17 10.95 -7.66
CA GLY A 12 -10.40 10.01 -6.56
C GLY A 12 -9.98 8.60 -6.96
N PHE A 13 -10.92 7.67 -6.89
CA PHE A 13 -10.62 6.25 -7.09
C PHE A 13 -11.03 5.71 -8.48
N GLY A 14 -11.59 6.55 -9.31
CA GLY A 14 -12.09 6.17 -10.63
C GLY A 14 -11.30 6.77 -11.78
N GLY A 15 -9.97 6.66 -11.78
CA GLY A 15 -9.13 7.13 -12.85
C GLY A 15 -9.56 6.60 -14.23
N ASP A 16 -9.12 7.24 -15.31
CA ASP A 16 -9.48 6.75 -16.63
C ASP A 16 -8.63 5.55 -17.05
N VAL A 17 -9.20 4.70 -17.89
CA VAL A 17 -8.59 3.46 -18.39
C VAL A 17 -7.26 3.74 -19.08
N LYS A 18 -7.15 4.83 -19.83
CA LYS A 18 -5.92 5.20 -20.54
C LYS A 18 -4.78 5.52 -19.59
N THR A 19 -5.06 6.28 -18.53
CA THR A 19 -4.06 6.60 -17.51
C THR A 19 -3.60 5.35 -16.78
N HIS A 20 -4.52 4.45 -16.43
CA HIS A 20 -4.18 3.16 -15.85
C HIS A 20 -3.22 2.36 -16.72
N TYR A 21 -3.53 2.17 -18.00
CA TYR A 21 -2.67 1.43 -18.91
C TYR A 21 -1.32 2.10 -19.16
N ASN A 22 -1.27 3.43 -19.18
CA ASN A 22 0.01 4.14 -19.27
C ASN A 22 0.89 3.87 -18.04
N VAL A 23 0.31 3.82 -16.83
CA VAL A 23 1.05 3.46 -15.61
C VAL A 23 1.56 2.03 -15.68
N VAL A 24 0.71 1.07 -16.09
CA VAL A 24 1.10 -0.35 -16.25
C VAL A 24 2.24 -0.49 -17.26
N ASN A 25 2.10 0.10 -18.43
CA ASN A 25 3.13 0.06 -19.48
C ASN A 25 4.45 0.66 -19.00
N SER A 26 4.41 1.83 -18.39
CA SER A 26 5.60 2.49 -17.87
C SER A 26 6.29 1.68 -16.78
N THR A 27 5.50 1.04 -15.92
CA THR A 27 6.02 0.17 -14.85
C THR A 27 6.73 -1.04 -15.42
N ILE A 28 6.09 -1.75 -16.35
CA ILE A 28 6.66 -2.95 -16.97
C ILE A 28 7.90 -2.59 -17.77
N SER A 29 7.84 -1.55 -18.59
CA SER A 29 8.97 -1.08 -19.38
C SER A 29 10.15 -0.66 -18.49
N PHE A 30 9.88 -0.01 -17.36
CA PHE A 30 10.91 0.36 -16.39
C PHE A 30 11.64 -0.86 -15.80
N TRP A 31 10.89 -1.90 -15.41
CA TRP A 31 11.48 -3.07 -14.76
C TRP A 31 12.04 -4.11 -15.71
N THR A 32 11.51 -4.22 -16.93
CA THR A 32 11.87 -5.28 -17.88
C THR A 32 12.60 -4.79 -19.12
N GLY A 33 12.57 -3.50 -19.40
CA GLY A 33 13.07 -2.90 -20.64
C GLY A 33 12.21 -3.20 -21.88
N VAL A 34 11.06 -3.86 -21.71
CA VAL A 34 10.18 -4.27 -22.81
C VAL A 34 8.79 -3.66 -22.63
N ASN A 35 8.19 -3.17 -23.70
CA ASN A 35 6.78 -2.77 -23.68
C ASN A 35 5.88 -4.01 -23.76
N PRO A 36 4.87 -4.13 -22.88
CA PRO A 36 3.96 -5.25 -22.90
C PRO A 36 3.08 -5.23 -24.15
N GLU A 37 2.74 -6.40 -24.66
CA GLU A 37 1.76 -6.56 -25.72
C GLU A 37 0.35 -6.20 -25.23
N SER A 38 -0.54 -5.79 -26.14
CA SER A 38 -1.92 -5.42 -25.80
C SER A 38 -2.69 -6.56 -25.13
N GLN A 39 -2.46 -7.80 -25.53
CA GLN A 39 -3.08 -8.98 -24.93
C GLN A 39 -2.73 -9.14 -23.43
N PHE A 40 -1.52 -8.74 -23.02
CA PHE A 40 -1.12 -8.76 -21.63
C PHE A 40 -1.97 -7.79 -20.78
N LEU A 41 -2.27 -6.62 -21.35
CA LEU A 41 -3.04 -5.58 -20.65
C LEU A 41 -4.51 -5.94 -20.45
N GLU A 42 -5.05 -6.86 -21.26
CA GLU A 42 -6.43 -7.32 -21.14
C GLU A 42 -6.63 -8.48 -20.15
N GLN A 43 -5.56 -8.99 -19.54
CA GLN A 43 -5.67 -10.02 -18.53
C GLN A 43 -6.45 -9.52 -17.31
N ASP A 44 -7.29 -10.36 -16.72
CA ASP A 44 -8.18 -10.01 -15.62
C ASP A 44 -7.47 -9.39 -14.40
N LYS A 45 -6.22 -9.79 -14.15
CA LYS A 45 -5.40 -9.25 -13.06
C LYS A 45 -4.77 -7.89 -13.37
N ILE A 46 -4.71 -7.51 -14.63
CA ILE A 46 -4.06 -6.27 -15.11
C ILE A 46 -5.09 -5.24 -15.52
N LYS A 47 -6.15 -5.69 -16.18
CA LYS A 47 -7.23 -4.84 -16.69
C LYS A 47 -7.80 -3.96 -15.58
N TYR A 48 -7.98 -2.70 -15.91
CA TYR A 48 -8.60 -1.75 -14.98
C TYR A 48 -10.09 -2.04 -14.81
N ASP A 49 -10.51 -2.20 -13.57
CA ASP A 49 -11.88 -2.52 -13.17
C ASP A 49 -12.62 -1.35 -12.49
N GLY A 50 -12.00 -0.17 -12.48
CA GLY A 50 -12.57 1.03 -11.85
C GLY A 50 -12.39 1.10 -10.34
N THR A 51 -11.68 0.13 -9.72
CA THR A 51 -11.53 0.07 -8.26
C THR A 51 -10.23 0.71 -7.77
N LEU A 52 -10.27 1.23 -6.53
CA LEU A 52 -9.07 1.69 -5.84
C LEU A 52 -8.08 0.55 -5.60
N GLU A 53 -8.58 -0.66 -5.30
CA GLU A 53 -7.74 -1.83 -5.07
C GLU A 53 -6.84 -2.10 -6.27
N ARG A 54 -7.41 -2.05 -7.50
CA ARG A 54 -6.64 -2.20 -8.74
C ARG A 54 -5.54 -1.15 -8.91
N ILE A 55 -5.82 0.09 -8.55
CA ILE A 55 -4.82 1.17 -8.60
C ILE A 55 -3.69 0.91 -7.59
N ILE A 56 -4.04 0.50 -6.38
CA ILE A 56 -3.04 0.20 -5.34
C ILE A 56 -2.17 -1.00 -5.71
N ASP A 57 -2.74 -2.02 -6.33
CA ASP A 57 -1.97 -3.17 -6.83
C ASP A 57 -0.93 -2.74 -7.88
N GLN A 58 -1.31 -1.90 -8.84
CA GLN A 58 -0.37 -1.39 -9.83
C GLN A 58 0.66 -0.44 -9.22
N LYS A 59 0.24 0.36 -8.24
CA LYS A 59 1.15 1.22 -7.47
C LYS A 59 2.20 0.39 -6.70
N TYR A 60 1.82 -0.78 -6.21
CA TYR A 60 2.76 -1.70 -5.55
C TYR A 60 3.89 -2.10 -6.49
N PHE A 61 3.59 -2.49 -7.73
CA PHE A 61 4.63 -2.84 -8.69
C PHE A 61 5.48 -1.64 -9.11
N ALA A 62 4.84 -0.48 -9.32
CA ALA A 62 5.55 0.74 -9.68
C ALA A 62 6.53 1.22 -8.62
N LEU A 63 6.22 0.98 -7.34
CA LEU A 63 7.01 1.40 -6.18
C LEU A 63 7.75 0.24 -5.51
N PHE A 64 7.88 -0.88 -6.20
CA PHE A 64 8.59 -2.03 -5.66
C PHE A 64 10.04 -1.64 -5.30
N PHE A 65 10.47 -1.97 -4.11
CA PHE A 65 11.74 -1.53 -3.52
C PHE A 65 11.92 0.00 -3.33
N THR A 66 10.83 0.78 -3.37
CA THR A 66 10.90 2.21 -3.09
C THR A 66 10.48 2.48 -1.66
N ASP A 67 11.43 2.45 -0.73
CA ASP A 67 11.25 2.78 0.68
C ASP A 67 9.95 2.16 1.29
N TYR A 68 9.36 2.79 2.29
CA TYR A 68 8.14 2.33 2.98
C TYR A 68 6.83 2.76 2.31
N GLN A 69 6.84 3.24 1.06
CA GLN A 69 5.67 3.79 0.39
C GLN A 69 4.48 2.83 0.37
N GLN A 70 4.72 1.55 0.11
CA GLN A 70 3.66 0.54 0.06
C GLN A 70 3.07 0.23 1.43
N TRP A 71 3.89 0.25 2.47
CA TRP A 71 3.41 0.10 3.85
C TRP A 71 2.55 1.29 4.28
N TYR A 72 2.89 2.52 3.89
CA TYR A 72 2.06 3.69 4.14
C TYR A 72 0.71 3.59 3.43
N GLU A 73 0.69 3.13 2.18
CA GLU A 73 -0.56 2.91 1.45
C GLU A 73 -1.42 1.81 2.08
N TYR A 74 -0.82 0.70 2.49
CA TYR A 74 -1.53 -0.35 3.21
C TYR A 74 -2.14 0.17 4.52
N ARG A 75 -1.39 0.92 5.29
CA ARG A 75 -1.88 1.50 6.55
C ARG A 75 -3.07 2.42 6.31
N ARG A 76 -3.03 3.23 5.28
CA ARG A 76 -4.05 4.20 4.94
C ARG A 76 -5.30 3.55 4.35
N THR A 77 -5.15 2.63 3.40
CA THR A 77 -6.25 2.09 2.60
C THR A 77 -6.73 0.73 3.08
N GLY A 78 -5.87 -0.06 3.68
CA GLY A 78 -6.12 -1.47 3.99
C GLY A 78 -6.00 -2.41 2.80
N PHE A 79 -5.78 -1.89 1.60
CA PHE A 79 -5.53 -2.68 0.39
C PHE A 79 -4.08 -3.17 0.36
N LEU A 80 -3.76 -3.96 -0.62
CA LEU A 80 -2.56 -4.76 -0.75
C LEU A 80 -2.68 -6.10 -0.01
N LYS A 81 -3.34 -7.05 -0.63
CA LYS A 81 -3.52 -8.41 -0.12
C LYS A 81 -2.35 -9.28 -0.57
N LEU A 82 -1.25 -9.21 0.15
CA LEU A 82 -0.10 -10.07 -0.13
C LEU A 82 -0.40 -11.53 0.24
N PRO A 83 0.15 -12.50 -0.52
CA PRO A 83 0.04 -13.91 -0.18
C PRO A 83 0.61 -14.20 1.21
N LYS A 84 -0.12 -14.95 2.00
CA LYS A 84 0.35 -15.39 3.31
C LYS A 84 1.15 -16.67 3.16
N THR A 85 2.25 -16.76 3.89
CA THR A 85 3.07 -17.98 3.98
C THR A 85 3.05 -18.52 5.40
N SER A 86 3.34 -19.82 5.56
CA SER A 86 3.38 -20.46 6.88
C SER A 86 4.48 -19.92 7.79
N SER A 87 5.50 -19.27 7.22
CA SER A 87 6.60 -18.65 7.96
C SER A 87 6.31 -17.22 8.44
N MET A 88 5.18 -16.64 8.03
CA MET A 88 4.82 -15.30 8.49
C MET A 88 4.41 -15.33 9.96
N LEU A 89 5.07 -14.51 10.76
CA LEU A 89 4.68 -14.20 12.12
C LEU A 89 3.41 -13.33 12.14
N ASN A 90 2.89 -13.02 13.32
CA ASN A 90 1.73 -12.16 13.50
C ASN A 90 0.44 -12.68 12.82
N ASP A 91 0.21 -13.99 12.84
CA ASP A 91 -0.93 -14.66 12.18
C ASP A 91 -1.06 -14.31 10.68
N GLY A 92 0.06 -14.03 10.04
CA GLY A 92 0.09 -13.62 8.63
C GLY A 92 -0.53 -12.25 8.36
N LYS A 93 -0.63 -11.39 9.37
CA LYS A 93 -1.08 -10.00 9.24
C LYS A 93 0.12 -9.09 9.03
N LEU A 94 0.00 -8.16 8.09
CA LEU A 94 0.97 -7.10 7.95
C LEU A 94 0.82 -6.10 9.11
N PRO A 95 1.91 -5.66 9.75
CA PRO A 95 1.83 -4.70 10.84
C PRO A 95 1.30 -3.35 10.32
N ARG A 96 0.46 -2.71 11.14
CA ARG A 96 -0.11 -1.39 10.84
C ARG A 96 0.64 -0.24 11.46
N ARG A 97 1.46 -0.53 12.45
CA ARG A 97 2.29 0.47 13.15
C ARG A 97 3.53 -0.18 13.74
N LEU A 98 4.46 0.64 14.15
CA LEU A 98 5.53 0.25 15.07
C LEU A 98 5.06 0.44 16.50
N LEU A 99 5.53 -0.40 17.41
CA LEU A 99 5.31 -0.22 18.84
C LEU A 99 6.07 1.02 19.34
N TYR A 100 5.61 1.60 20.41
CA TYR A 100 6.43 2.56 21.15
C TYR A 100 7.70 1.86 21.68
N PRO A 101 8.85 2.54 21.68
CA PRO A 101 10.03 2.02 22.36
C PRO A 101 9.71 1.71 23.83
N ALA A 102 10.19 0.58 24.33
CA ALA A 102 9.91 0.14 25.71
C ALA A 102 10.25 1.20 26.78
N ALA A 103 11.25 2.03 26.51
CA ALA A 103 11.67 3.10 27.39
C ALA A 103 10.62 4.23 27.56
N VAL A 104 9.70 4.42 26.61
CA VAL A 104 8.71 5.51 26.64
C VAL A 104 7.79 5.38 27.86
N GLY A 105 7.35 4.16 28.17
CA GLY A 105 6.53 3.89 29.35
C GLY A 105 7.20 4.26 30.67
N ASN A 106 8.53 4.15 30.73
CA ASN A 106 9.31 4.47 31.92
C ASN A 106 9.62 5.98 32.01
N TYR A 107 9.99 6.62 30.89
CA TYR A 107 10.38 8.03 30.92
C TYR A 107 9.21 9.01 30.90
N ASN A 108 8.09 8.62 30.30
CA ASN A 108 6.89 9.47 30.22
C ASN A 108 5.61 8.63 30.38
N PRO A 109 5.34 8.04 31.54
CA PRO A 109 4.19 7.15 31.74
C PRO A 109 2.84 7.84 31.49
N LYS A 110 2.71 9.10 31.88
CA LYS A 110 1.46 9.86 31.65
C LYS A 110 1.18 10.08 30.18
N GLY A 111 2.17 10.55 29.41
CA GLY A 111 2.03 10.74 27.96
C GLY A 111 1.77 9.42 27.23
N TYR A 112 2.44 8.34 27.64
CA TYR A 112 2.20 7.01 27.09
C TYR A 112 0.75 6.54 27.32
N GLN A 113 0.23 6.68 28.55
CA GLN A 113 -1.16 6.33 28.85
C GLN A 113 -2.18 7.16 28.06
N GLN A 114 -1.94 8.46 27.92
CA GLN A 114 -2.79 9.33 27.11
C GLN A 114 -2.79 8.88 25.64
N ALA A 115 -1.64 8.55 25.08
CA ALA A 115 -1.54 8.08 23.71
C ALA A 115 -2.30 6.76 23.51
N ILE A 116 -2.18 5.79 24.42
CA ILE A 116 -2.93 4.53 24.37
C ILE A 116 -4.44 4.77 24.47
N GLN A 117 -4.88 5.68 25.33
CA GLN A 117 -6.31 6.02 25.45
C GLN A 117 -6.88 6.60 24.16
N GLN A 118 -6.09 7.40 23.42
CA GLN A 118 -6.53 8.03 22.18
C GLN A 118 -6.52 7.09 20.97
N MET A 119 -5.50 6.26 20.84
CA MET A 119 -5.30 5.46 19.63
C MET A 119 -5.52 3.95 19.81
N GLY A 120 -5.84 3.49 21.02
CA GLY A 120 -5.98 2.07 21.34
C GLY A 120 -4.70 1.40 21.79
N ALA A 121 -4.75 0.09 21.98
CA ALA A 121 -3.65 -0.69 22.50
C ALA A 121 -2.33 -0.46 21.74
N ASP A 122 -1.21 -0.47 22.45
CA ASP A 122 0.12 -0.46 21.84
C ASP A 122 0.46 -1.84 21.25
N ASP A 123 -0.17 -2.14 20.13
CA ASP A 123 -0.05 -3.39 19.38
C ASP A 123 0.23 -3.08 17.90
N ILE A 124 1.03 -3.93 17.26
CA ILE A 124 1.44 -3.74 15.86
C ILE A 124 0.27 -3.78 14.88
N ASN A 125 -0.88 -4.34 15.26
CA ASN A 125 -2.09 -4.43 14.44
C ASN A 125 -3.08 -3.29 14.70
N THR A 126 -2.84 -2.45 15.70
CA THR A 126 -3.71 -1.32 16.03
C THR A 126 -3.71 -0.31 14.89
N ARG A 127 -4.91 0.02 14.38
CA ARG A 127 -5.09 1.04 13.35
C ARG A 127 -5.09 2.41 14.01
N VAL A 128 -4.23 3.30 13.53
CA VAL A 128 -4.08 4.66 14.08
C VAL A 128 -4.94 5.71 13.33
N TRP A 129 -5.35 5.42 12.10
CA TRP A 129 -6.24 6.26 11.27
C TRP A 129 -7.10 5.44 10.35
#